data_fead6737d940ddaa26bd08b55cb296f3
#
_entry.id   fead6737d940ddaa26bd08b55cb296f3
#
_cell.length_a   1.000
_cell.length_b   1.000
_cell.length_c   1.000
_cell.angle_alpha   90.00
_cell.angle_beta   90.00
_cell.angle_gamma   90.00
#
_symmetry.space_group_name_H-M   'P 1'
#
loop_
_entity.id
_entity.type
_entity.pdbx_description
1 polymer ?
#
loop_
_entity_poly.entity_id
_entity_poly.type
_entity_poly.pdbx_seq_one_letter_code
_entity_poly.pdbx_strand_id
1 'polypeptide(L)'
;GALVSKVVADSVLPRHALYYCCLGEPFDGNEAARIGMINFAVPGDQLESETEKLAGKLMSKSPRVLRATKQAVRNVKTMDFWQSYDYLAEKGAAIKVGDQEDSYNTGLRQFLDEKSYKPTFQAFKLGTLIEKK
;
A
#
# COMPACT_ATOMS: atom_id res chain seq x y z
N GLY A 1 -3.88 -14.91 23.48
CA GLY A 1 -3.77 -15.89 22.37
C GLY A 1 -4.72 -15.63 21.23
N ALA A 2 -6.01 -15.41 21.50
CA ALA A 2 -7.05 -15.32 20.47
C ALA A 2 -6.82 -14.16 19.47
N LEU A 3 -6.37 -13.00 19.92
CA LEU A 3 -6.14 -11.84 19.06
C LEU A 3 -4.96 -12.07 18.10
N VAL A 4 -3.91 -12.73 18.57
CA VAL A 4 -2.73 -13.05 17.73
C VAL A 4 -3.11 -13.99 16.60
N SER A 5 -3.90 -15.02 16.86
CA SER A 5 -4.38 -15.96 15.85
C SER A 5 -5.20 -15.28 14.76
N LYS A 6 -6.04 -14.30 15.12
CA LYS A 6 -6.83 -13.52 14.14
C LYS A 6 -5.93 -12.69 13.23
N VAL A 7 -4.95 -11.97 13.80
CA VAL A 7 -4.02 -11.13 13.01
C VAL A 7 -3.19 -12.00 12.06
N VAL A 8 -2.70 -13.14 12.54
CA VAL A 8 -1.92 -14.08 11.70
C VAL A 8 -2.79 -14.64 10.59
N ALA A 9 -4.01 -15.12 10.90
CA ALA A 9 -4.93 -15.66 9.91
C ALA A 9 -5.34 -14.66 8.82
N ASP A 10 -5.42 -13.36 9.15
CA ASP A 10 -5.73 -12.30 8.19
C ASP A 10 -4.51 -11.89 7.32
N SER A 11 -3.31 -12.24 7.75
CA SER A 11 -2.07 -11.76 7.12
C SER A 11 -1.43 -12.78 6.20
N VAL A 12 -1.59 -14.07 6.46
CA VAL A 12 -0.94 -15.15 5.70
C VAL A 12 -1.95 -16.19 5.21
N LEU A 13 -1.52 -17.08 4.32
CA LEU A 13 -2.38 -18.18 3.87
C LEU A 13 -2.81 -19.07 5.05
N PRO A 14 -4.06 -19.59 5.06
CA PRO A 14 -4.58 -20.38 6.19
C PRO A 14 -3.68 -21.55 6.61
N ARG A 15 -3.02 -22.21 5.65
CA ARG A 15 -2.08 -23.30 5.94
C ARG A 15 -0.85 -22.84 6.73
N HIS A 16 -0.33 -21.64 6.44
CA HIS A 16 0.79 -21.07 7.18
C HIS A 16 0.35 -20.62 8.56
N ALA A 17 -0.82 -19.95 8.66
CA ALA A 17 -1.37 -19.56 9.95
C ALA A 17 -1.53 -20.77 10.88
N LEU A 18 -2.15 -21.85 10.38
CA LEU A 18 -2.32 -23.08 11.18
C LEU A 18 -0.99 -23.69 11.59
N TYR A 19 -0.05 -23.83 10.66
CA TYR A 19 1.25 -24.43 10.91
C TYR A 19 1.99 -23.69 12.04
N TYR A 20 2.22 -22.38 11.89
CA TYR A 20 2.99 -21.61 12.85
C TYR A 20 2.27 -21.40 14.19
N CYS A 21 0.94 -21.21 14.18
CA CYS A 21 0.19 -21.09 15.42
C CYS A 21 0.15 -22.41 16.22
N CYS A 22 0.09 -23.57 15.56
CA CYS A 22 0.10 -24.86 16.23
C CYS A 22 1.50 -25.26 16.69
N LEU A 23 2.53 -24.99 15.88
CA LEU A 23 3.91 -25.34 16.22
C LEU A 23 4.45 -24.50 17.39
N GLY A 24 4.09 -23.20 17.42
CA GLY A 24 4.52 -22.28 18.49
C GLY A 24 6.02 -21.98 18.50
N GLU A 25 6.73 -22.33 17.44
CA GLU A 25 8.16 -22.09 17.32
C GLU A 25 8.44 -20.68 16.74
N PRO A 26 9.51 -20.02 17.20
CA PRO A 26 9.94 -18.75 16.63
C PRO A 26 10.49 -18.93 15.22
N PHE A 27 10.30 -17.94 14.37
CA PHE A 27 10.89 -17.85 13.04
C PHE A 27 11.45 -16.46 12.80
N ASP A 28 12.38 -16.35 11.85
CA ASP A 28 13.06 -15.09 11.53
C ASP A 28 12.30 -14.21 10.54
N GLY A 29 12.88 -13.03 10.24
CA GLY A 29 12.30 -12.07 9.30
C GLY A 29 12.23 -12.59 7.86
N ASN A 30 13.19 -13.44 7.44
CA ASN A 30 13.20 -14.03 6.10
C ASN A 30 12.01 -14.98 5.92
N GLU A 31 11.77 -15.81 6.92
CA GLU A 31 10.61 -16.70 6.93
C GLU A 31 9.29 -15.91 7.01
N ALA A 32 9.24 -14.86 7.83
CA ALA A 32 8.08 -13.96 7.87
C ALA A 32 7.77 -13.33 6.51
N ALA A 33 8.80 -12.92 5.76
CA ALA A 33 8.65 -12.40 4.39
C ALA A 33 8.21 -13.50 3.42
N ARG A 34 8.80 -14.70 3.50
CA ARG A 34 8.47 -15.83 2.65
C ARG A 34 7.00 -16.26 2.74
N ILE A 35 6.44 -16.23 3.95
CA ILE A 35 5.03 -16.59 4.17
C ILE A 35 4.05 -15.43 3.94
N GLY A 36 4.56 -14.23 3.64
CA GLY A 36 3.74 -13.04 3.36
C GLY A 36 3.24 -12.30 4.61
N MET A 37 3.81 -12.56 5.78
CA MET A 37 3.48 -11.84 7.01
C MET A 37 3.99 -10.40 6.99
N ILE A 38 5.17 -10.19 6.40
CA ILE A 38 5.77 -8.88 6.12
C ILE A 38 6.15 -8.81 4.64
N ASN A 39 6.41 -7.62 4.14
CA ASN A 39 6.71 -7.42 2.72
C ASN A 39 8.10 -7.94 2.33
N PHE A 40 9.11 -7.65 3.15
CA PHE A 40 10.49 -8.10 2.97
C PHE A 40 11.27 -7.99 4.28
N ALA A 41 12.38 -8.70 4.36
CA ALA A 41 13.35 -8.62 5.45
C ALA A 41 14.68 -8.11 4.90
N VAL A 42 15.43 -7.41 5.73
CA VAL A 42 16.77 -6.91 5.42
C VAL A 42 17.71 -7.15 6.62
N PRO A 43 19.03 -7.19 6.41
CA PRO A 43 20.00 -7.17 7.51
C PRO A 43 19.78 -5.98 8.44
N GLY A 44 20.03 -6.15 9.74
CA GLY A 44 19.73 -5.14 10.74
C GLY A 44 20.45 -3.80 10.51
N ASP A 45 21.67 -3.86 9.98
CA ASP A 45 22.48 -2.69 9.61
C ASP A 45 21.93 -1.92 8.40
N GLN A 46 21.04 -2.53 7.61
CA GLN A 46 20.39 -1.90 6.45
C GLN A 46 18.96 -1.44 6.74
N LEU A 47 18.40 -1.75 7.90
CA LEU A 47 16.99 -1.50 8.22
C LEU A 47 16.63 -0.02 8.10
N GLU A 48 17.45 0.87 8.64
CA GLU A 48 17.21 2.32 8.60
C GLU A 48 17.22 2.85 7.17
N SER A 49 18.28 2.53 6.41
CA SER A 49 18.42 2.98 5.02
C SER A 49 17.29 2.47 4.11
N GLU A 50 16.86 1.22 4.27
CA GLU A 50 15.74 0.67 3.49
C GLU A 50 14.40 1.27 3.92
N THR A 51 14.24 1.58 5.20
CA THR A 51 13.06 2.28 5.71
C THR A 51 12.97 3.69 5.12
N GLU A 52 14.08 4.44 5.11
CA GLU A 52 14.16 5.77 4.50
C GLU A 52 13.86 5.74 2.99
N LYS A 53 14.41 4.78 2.27
CA LYS A 53 14.12 4.58 0.84
C LYS A 53 12.64 4.31 0.59
N LEU A 54 12.01 3.46 1.40
CA LEU A 54 10.58 3.18 1.30
C LEU A 54 9.74 4.41 1.64
N ALA A 55 10.08 5.11 2.72
CA ALA A 55 9.42 6.37 3.10
C ALA A 55 9.52 7.40 1.97
N GLY A 56 10.70 7.59 1.37
CA GLY A 56 10.90 8.47 0.23
C GLY A 56 10.03 8.10 -0.97
N LYS A 57 9.90 6.81 -1.28
CA LYS A 57 8.99 6.32 -2.33
C LYS A 57 7.53 6.66 -2.04
N LEU A 58 7.09 6.50 -0.79
CA LEU A 58 5.71 6.84 -0.39
C LEU A 58 5.49 8.36 -0.39
N MET A 59 6.44 9.12 0.11
CA MET A 59 6.38 10.59 0.13
C MET A 59 6.35 11.20 -1.27
N SER A 60 6.85 10.50 -2.29
CA SER A 60 6.74 10.92 -3.70
C SER A 60 5.33 10.72 -4.30
N LYS A 61 4.39 10.14 -3.57
CA LYS A 61 3.01 9.90 -4.02
C LYS A 61 2.05 10.93 -3.44
N SER A 62 0.93 11.17 -4.14
CA SER A 62 -0.12 12.02 -3.61
C SER A 62 -0.64 11.49 -2.27
N PRO A 63 -0.60 12.28 -1.18
CA PRO A 63 -1.10 11.86 0.13
C PRO A 63 -2.59 11.48 0.11
N ARG A 64 -3.36 12.14 -0.75
CA ARG A 64 -4.78 11.86 -0.97
C ARG A 64 -4.99 10.47 -1.56
N VAL A 65 -4.23 10.15 -2.61
CA VAL A 65 -4.28 8.83 -3.26
C VAL A 65 -3.84 7.74 -2.29
N LEU A 66 -2.74 7.95 -1.56
CA LEU A 66 -2.28 7.00 -0.53
C LEU A 66 -3.35 6.73 0.53
N ARG A 67 -3.99 7.78 1.04
CA ARG A 67 -5.07 7.65 2.03
C ARG A 67 -6.25 6.86 1.47
N ALA A 68 -6.69 7.20 0.26
CA ALA A 68 -7.82 6.54 -0.38
C ALA A 68 -7.51 5.06 -0.68
N THR A 69 -6.32 4.76 -1.20
CA THR A 69 -5.87 3.38 -1.45
C THR A 69 -5.83 2.56 -0.16
N LYS A 70 -5.28 3.13 0.92
CA LYS A 70 -5.25 2.46 2.23
C LYS A 70 -6.65 2.16 2.76
N GLN A 71 -7.59 3.09 2.62
CA GLN A 71 -8.99 2.87 3.01
C GLN A 71 -9.67 1.83 2.11
N ALA A 72 -9.45 1.91 0.80
CA ALA A 72 -10.00 0.97 -0.16
C ALA A 72 -9.59 -0.47 0.16
N VAL A 73 -8.29 -0.73 0.24
CA VAL A 73 -7.75 -2.07 0.55
C VAL A 73 -8.28 -2.63 1.87
N ARG A 74 -8.48 -1.78 2.88
CA ARG A 74 -9.02 -2.24 4.18
C ARG A 74 -10.50 -2.60 4.11
N ASN A 75 -11.29 -1.78 3.43
CA ASN A 75 -12.75 -1.89 3.46
C ASN A 75 -13.27 -3.00 2.54
N VAL A 76 -12.65 -3.18 1.35
CA VAL A 76 -13.11 -4.21 0.40
C VAL A 76 -12.94 -5.65 0.90
N LYS A 77 -12.10 -5.87 1.91
CA LYS A 77 -11.89 -7.22 2.48
C LYS A 77 -13.16 -7.90 2.99
N THR A 78 -14.15 -7.13 3.41
CA THR A 78 -15.40 -7.62 3.99
C THR A 78 -16.59 -7.44 3.07
N MET A 79 -16.38 -6.97 1.86
CA MET A 79 -17.41 -6.72 0.85
C MET A 79 -17.41 -7.83 -0.20
N ASP A 80 -18.59 -8.12 -0.76
CA ASP A 80 -18.65 -8.91 -1.98
C ASP A 80 -18.13 -8.13 -3.20
N PHE A 81 -18.10 -8.80 -4.37
CA PHE A 81 -17.55 -8.19 -5.59
C PHE A 81 -18.30 -6.92 -6.00
N TRP A 82 -19.64 -6.94 -5.99
CA TRP A 82 -20.45 -5.82 -6.45
C TRP A 82 -20.43 -4.64 -5.47
N GLN A 83 -20.51 -4.94 -4.17
CA GLN A 83 -20.34 -3.94 -3.11
C GLN A 83 -18.96 -3.26 -3.22
N SER A 84 -17.90 -4.04 -3.47
CA SER A 84 -16.55 -3.52 -3.68
C SER A 84 -16.47 -2.60 -4.91
N TYR A 85 -17.13 -3.00 -6.00
CA TYR A 85 -17.16 -2.22 -7.25
C TYR A 85 -17.81 -0.85 -7.03
N ASP A 86 -19.00 -0.83 -6.45
CA ASP A 86 -19.75 0.41 -6.19
C ASP A 86 -18.97 1.32 -5.22
N TYR A 87 -18.49 0.75 -4.12
CA TYR A 87 -17.68 1.48 -3.14
C TYR A 87 -16.42 2.11 -3.76
N LEU A 88 -15.70 1.38 -4.61
CA LEU A 88 -14.49 1.88 -5.25
C LEU A 88 -14.81 2.93 -6.32
N ALA A 89 -15.91 2.81 -7.04
CA ALA A 89 -16.39 3.79 -7.99
C ALA A 89 -16.72 5.14 -7.31
N GLU A 90 -17.46 5.09 -6.19
CA GLU A 90 -17.76 6.27 -5.39
C GLU A 90 -16.51 6.93 -4.81
N LYS A 91 -15.58 6.12 -4.28
CA LYS A 91 -14.29 6.61 -3.77
C LYS A 91 -13.47 7.28 -4.88
N GLY A 92 -13.42 6.68 -6.07
CA GLY A 92 -12.75 7.26 -7.22
C GLY A 92 -13.33 8.62 -7.64
N ALA A 93 -14.66 8.73 -7.66
CA ALA A 93 -15.35 9.99 -7.93
C ALA A 93 -15.05 11.06 -6.87
N ALA A 94 -15.09 10.70 -5.60
CA ALA A 94 -14.77 11.60 -4.50
C ALA A 94 -13.30 12.11 -4.52
N ILE A 95 -12.36 11.28 -4.96
CA ILE A 95 -10.97 11.70 -5.14
C ILE A 95 -10.86 12.76 -6.23
N LYS A 96 -11.55 12.55 -7.37
CA LYS A 96 -11.54 13.49 -8.50
C LYS A 96 -12.12 14.85 -8.12
N VAL A 97 -13.28 14.89 -7.48
CA VAL A 97 -13.95 16.15 -7.09
C VAL A 97 -13.09 17.02 -6.16
N GLY A 98 -12.32 16.40 -5.30
CA GLY A 98 -11.48 17.14 -4.37
C GLY A 98 -10.02 17.26 -4.79
N ASP A 99 -9.67 16.89 -6.02
CA ASP A 99 -8.31 16.91 -6.55
C ASP A 99 -7.95 18.29 -7.13
N GLN A 100 -7.66 19.23 -6.22
CA GLN A 100 -7.26 20.60 -6.60
C GLN A 100 -5.92 20.65 -7.36
N GLU A 101 -5.14 19.59 -7.32
CA GLU A 101 -3.82 19.48 -7.94
C GLU A 101 -3.88 18.79 -9.31
N ASP A 102 -5.06 18.35 -9.71
CA ASP A 102 -5.27 17.58 -10.94
C ASP A 102 -4.37 16.34 -11.06
N SER A 103 -4.08 15.72 -9.91
CA SER A 103 -3.19 14.55 -9.81
C SER A 103 -3.67 13.37 -10.65
N TYR A 104 -5.01 13.21 -10.73
CA TYR A 104 -5.63 12.13 -11.47
C TYR A 104 -5.40 12.29 -12.98
N ASN A 105 -5.73 13.46 -13.54
CA ASN A 105 -5.56 13.70 -14.97
C ASN A 105 -4.08 13.78 -15.36
N THR A 106 -3.24 14.33 -14.50
CA THR A 106 -1.80 14.33 -14.70
C THR A 106 -1.24 12.90 -14.81
N GLY A 107 -1.65 12.01 -13.90
CA GLY A 107 -1.25 10.59 -13.96
C GLY A 107 -1.77 9.89 -15.22
N LEU A 108 -3.03 10.13 -15.60
CA LEU A 108 -3.60 9.57 -16.83
C LEU A 108 -2.88 10.06 -18.08
N ARG A 109 -2.62 11.36 -18.20
CA ARG A 109 -1.88 11.94 -19.31
C ARG A 109 -0.48 11.37 -19.44
N GLN A 110 0.25 11.27 -18.32
CA GLN A 110 1.57 10.66 -18.31
C GLN A 110 1.56 9.20 -18.75
N PHE A 111 0.54 8.45 -18.36
CA PHE A 111 0.43 7.03 -18.69
C PHE A 111 -0.06 6.79 -20.12
N LEU A 112 -1.14 7.47 -20.55
CA LEU A 112 -1.83 7.20 -21.81
C LEU A 112 -1.24 7.99 -22.99
N ASP A 113 -0.98 9.27 -22.80
CA ASP A 113 -0.62 10.19 -23.88
C ASP A 113 0.88 10.35 -24.00
N GLU A 114 1.55 10.76 -22.94
CA GLU A 114 2.99 11.02 -22.94
C GLU A 114 3.82 9.74 -22.89
N LYS A 115 3.23 8.62 -22.43
CA LYS A 115 3.92 7.33 -22.17
C LYS A 115 5.22 7.52 -21.37
N SER A 116 5.30 8.62 -20.64
CA SER A 116 6.43 9.01 -19.80
C SER A 116 6.31 8.48 -18.39
N TYR A 117 5.11 8.03 -17.99
CA TYR A 117 4.87 7.44 -16.69
C TYR A 117 5.58 6.10 -16.62
N LYS A 118 6.76 6.14 -16.09
CA LYS A 118 7.40 4.92 -15.58
C LYS A 118 6.86 4.73 -14.16
N PRO A 119 6.42 3.55 -13.77
CA PRO A 119 5.98 3.26 -12.40
C PRO A 119 7.13 3.36 -11.37
N THR A 120 8.19 4.05 -11.72
CA THR A 120 9.24 4.54 -10.86
C THR A 120 8.88 5.95 -10.44
N PHE A 121 8.23 6.07 -9.40
CA PHE A 121 7.95 7.11 -8.40
C PHE A 121 8.51 8.55 -8.61
N GLN A 122 8.76 9.01 -9.82
CA GLN A 122 9.27 10.35 -10.08
C GLN A 122 8.17 11.37 -10.42
N ALA A 123 6.90 10.95 -10.53
CA ALA A 123 5.82 11.82 -10.98
C ALA A 123 5.28 12.77 -9.91
N PHE A 124 5.51 12.50 -8.63
CA PHE A 124 5.10 13.34 -7.52
C PHE A 124 6.29 13.70 -6.64
N LYS A 125 6.75 14.94 -6.73
CA LYS A 125 7.69 15.51 -5.77
C LYS A 125 6.88 16.30 -4.76
N LEU A 126 6.94 15.93 -3.48
CA LEU A 126 6.28 16.63 -2.39
C LEU A 126 6.68 18.12 -2.34
N GLY A 127 7.88 18.46 -2.82
CA GLY A 127 8.39 19.83 -2.90
C GLY A 127 7.66 20.73 -3.91
N THR A 128 6.96 20.19 -4.90
CA THR A 128 6.20 21.03 -5.85
C THR A 128 4.92 21.60 -5.24
N LEU A 129 4.48 21.08 -4.09
CA LEU A 129 3.34 21.61 -3.34
C LEU A 129 3.71 22.79 -2.44
N ILE A 130 4.98 22.98 -2.13
CA ILE A 130 5.49 24.01 -1.20
C ILE A 130 5.94 25.26 -1.96
N GLU A 131 6.26 25.14 -3.24
CA GLU A 131 6.80 26.25 -4.05
C GLU A 131 5.73 27.12 -4.74
N LYS A 132 4.44 26.85 -4.53
CA LYS A 132 3.35 27.71 -4.99
C LYS A 132 2.72 28.46 -3.83
N LYS A 133 3.51 29.30 -3.18
CA LYS A 133 3.04 30.43 -2.39
C LYS A 133 3.53 31.73 -3.03
#